data_09eb70e60ca93896944e66cd97f4f1b6
#
_entry.id   09eb70e60ca93896944e66cd97f4f1b6
#
_cell.length_a   1.000
_cell.length_b   1.000
_cell.length_c   1.000
_cell.angle_alpha   90.00
_cell.angle_beta   90.00
_cell.angle_gamma   90.00
#
_symmetry.space_group_name_H-M   'P 1'
#
loop_
_entity.id
_entity.type
_entity.pdbx_description
1 polymer ?
#
loop_
_entity_poly.entity_id
_entity_poly.type
_entity_poly.pdbx_seq_one_letter_code
_entity_poly.pdbx_strand_id
1 'polypeptide(L)'
;MKEEKNKNQVGRSAPQPPNLGGLRLGDYNTLKIVKRVDFGLYLDGGDEGEILLPNRYVPDGAKVGQKIEVFIYLDQDEKLVATTLHPLAKVGEFAWLECAWTNEYGAFLNWGLMKDLFCPFREQKQRMQKGQRYYVYVMEDEKTHRLMATAKVERYQKHSGYERALDFSEELLRYLQENGGHCDLGDKSDAEAIAERFKVSKKVYKKAIGDLYRRRLITISDQGINLV
;
A
#
# COMPACT_ATOMS: atom_id res chain seq x y z
N MET A 1 16.15 30.11 33.58
CA MET A 1 15.00 29.88 32.72
C MET A 1 15.50 29.16 31.48
N LYS A 2 15.28 27.85 31.39
CA LYS A 2 15.61 27.04 30.21
C LYS A 2 14.30 26.72 29.49
N GLU A 3 14.13 27.25 28.27
CA GLU A 3 12.99 26.94 27.42
C GLU A 3 13.15 25.52 26.86
N GLU A 4 12.24 24.65 27.27
CA GLU A 4 12.06 23.34 26.64
C GLU A 4 11.39 23.50 25.27
N LYS A 5 12.12 23.23 24.22
CA LYS A 5 11.58 23.10 22.86
C LYS A 5 10.81 21.80 22.74
N ASN A 6 9.50 21.89 22.83
CA ASN A 6 8.55 20.81 22.53
C ASN A 6 8.60 20.50 21.01
N LYS A 7 9.28 19.41 20.64
CA LYS A 7 9.27 18.87 19.27
C LYS A 7 7.99 18.06 19.08
N ASN A 8 6.97 18.69 18.53
CA ASN A 8 5.83 17.99 17.95
C ASN A 8 6.31 17.00 16.86
N GLN A 9 6.36 15.73 17.21
CA GLN A 9 6.45 14.66 16.22
C GLN A 9 5.05 14.51 15.60
N VAL A 10 4.87 15.14 14.45
CA VAL A 10 3.76 14.86 13.54
C VAL A 10 3.92 13.40 13.08
N GLY A 11 3.01 12.54 13.50
CA GLY A 11 2.95 11.15 13.04
C GLY A 11 2.79 11.14 11.51
N ARG A 12 3.79 10.60 10.80
CA ARG A 12 3.69 10.37 9.36
C ARG A 12 2.75 9.19 9.15
N SER A 13 1.64 9.43 8.45
CA SER A 13 0.81 8.38 7.86
C SER A 13 1.65 7.53 6.91
N ALA A 14 1.26 6.25 6.71
CA ALA A 14 1.87 5.45 5.66
C ALA A 14 1.75 6.17 4.32
N PRO A 15 2.75 6.06 3.45
CA PRO A 15 2.67 6.67 2.14
C PRO A 15 1.50 6.05 1.39
N GLN A 16 0.44 6.82 1.20
CA GLN A 16 -0.60 6.49 0.24
C GLN A 16 -0.02 6.64 -1.16
N PRO A 17 -0.49 5.85 -2.14
CA PRO A 17 -0.06 6.06 -3.53
C PRO A 17 -0.32 7.52 -3.89
N PRO A 18 0.61 8.15 -4.62
CA PRO A 18 0.49 9.56 -4.97
C PRO A 18 -0.81 9.81 -5.70
N ASN A 19 -1.63 10.69 -5.15
CA ASN A 19 -2.87 11.11 -5.76
C ASN A 19 -2.56 12.25 -6.74
N LEU A 20 -2.22 11.89 -7.97
CA LEU A 20 -2.03 12.81 -9.08
C LEU A 20 -3.42 13.20 -9.61
N GLY A 21 -4.05 14.24 -9.03
CA GLY A 21 -5.36 14.70 -9.51
C GLY A 21 -6.47 13.63 -9.56
N GLY A 22 -6.39 12.59 -8.72
CA GLY A 22 -7.29 11.43 -8.75
C GLY A 22 -6.66 10.16 -9.35
N LEU A 23 -5.53 10.27 -10.06
CA LEU A 23 -4.78 9.13 -10.59
C LEU A 23 -3.84 8.55 -9.50
N ARG A 24 -3.81 7.23 -9.35
CA ARG A 24 -2.95 6.52 -8.39
C ARG A 24 -1.77 5.88 -9.11
N LEU A 25 -0.58 6.46 -8.94
CA LEU A 25 0.67 5.91 -9.45
C LEU A 25 1.07 4.66 -8.65
N GLY A 26 1.47 3.59 -9.32
CA GLY A 26 1.82 2.32 -8.67
C GLY A 26 0.62 1.53 -8.13
N ASP A 27 -0.58 1.82 -8.64
CA ASP A 27 -1.83 1.12 -8.29
C ASP A 27 -2.76 1.00 -9.50
N TYR A 28 -3.85 0.27 -9.35
CA TYR A 28 -4.89 0.10 -10.38
C TYR A 28 -5.80 1.31 -10.46
N ASN A 29 -6.14 1.70 -11.68
CA ASN A 29 -7.03 2.80 -12.01
C ASN A 29 -8.03 2.36 -13.06
N THR A 30 -9.28 2.80 -12.95
CA THR A 30 -10.31 2.56 -13.98
C THR A 30 -10.44 3.82 -14.84
N LEU A 31 -9.85 3.79 -16.03
CA LEU A 31 -9.75 4.94 -16.94
C LEU A 31 -10.59 4.75 -18.19
N LYS A 32 -11.05 5.86 -18.77
CA LYS A 32 -11.81 5.85 -20.04
C LYS A 32 -10.84 5.85 -21.21
N ILE A 33 -11.11 5.04 -22.23
CA ILE A 33 -10.40 5.04 -23.51
C ILE A 33 -10.88 6.26 -24.31
N VAL A 34 -9.96 7.19 -24.62
CA VAL A 34 -10.30 8.44 -25.35
C VAL A 34 -10.01 8.37 -26.81
N LYS A 35 -8.93 7.68 -27.22
CA LYS A 35 -8.62 7.49 -28.65
C LYS A 35 -7.75 6.26 -28.92
N ARG A 36 -7.78 5.78 -30.16
CA ARG A 36 -6.90 4.72 -30.67
C ARG A 36 -5.85 5.34 -31.58
N VAL A 37 -4.62 4.86 -31.46
CA VAL A 37 -3.47 5.22 -32.30
C VAL A 37 -2.75 3.95 -32.76
N ASP A 38 -1.80 4.06 -33.68
CA ASP A 38 -1.10 2.91 -34.27
C ASP A 38 -0.33 2.08 -33.23
N PHE A 39 0.15 2.72 -32.16
CA PHE A 39 0.97 2.09 -31.12
C PHE A 39 0.21 1.79 -29.82
N GLY A 40 -1.10 2.08 -29.73
CA GLY A 40 -1.88 1.78 -28.53
C GLY A 40 -3.19 2.52 -28.41
N LEU A 41 -3.66 2.62 -27.16
CA LEU A 41 -4.81 3.44 -26.77
C LEU A 41 -4.34 4.57 -25.86
N TYR A 42 -4.97 5.72 -25.97
CA TYR A 42 -4.85 6.74 -24.95
C TYR A 42 -6.04 6.69 -23.99
N LEU A 43 -5.72 6.78 -22.70
CA LEU A 43 -6.67 6.75 -21.59
C LEU A 43 -6.74 8.14 -20.95
N ASP A 44 -7.91 8.46 -20.41
CA ASP A 44 -8.16 9.72 -19.70
C ASP A 44 -7.51 9.69 -18.31
N GLY A 45 -6.39 10.38 -18.15
CA GLY A 45 -5.67 10.52 -16.89
C GLY A 45 -6.10 11.74 -16.06
N GLY A 46 -7.18 12.43 -16.44
CA GLY A 46 -7.64 13.65 -15.75
C GLY A 46 -6.61 14.77 -15.87
N ASP A 47 -6.17 15.32 -14.74
CA ASP A 47 -5.19 16.42 -14.69
C ASP A 47 -3.82 16.03 -15.25
N GLU A 48 -3.49 14.74 -15.27
CA GLU A 48 -2.25 14.20 -15.86
C GLU A 48 -2.31 14.04 -17.39
N GLY A 49 -3.44 14.38 -18.02
CA GLY A 49 -3.65 14.30 -19.44
C GLY A 49 -3.87 12.89 -19.96
N GLU A 50 -3.46 12.64 -21.20
CA GLU A 50 -3.66 11.34 -21.86
C GLU A 50 -2.54 10.36 -21.51
N ILE A 51 -2.89 9.16 -21.03
CA ILE A 51 -1.95 8.11 -20.65
C ILE A 51 -1.95 7.00 -21.72
N LEU A 52 -0.78 6.63 -22.22
CA LEU A 52 -0.63 5.58 -23.20
C LEU A 52 -0.80 4.19 -22.58
N LEU A 53 -1.69 3.38 -23.17
CA LEU A 53 -1.74 1.93 -23.02
C LEU A 53 -1.17 1.31 -24.31
N PRO A 54 0.07 0.78 -24.33
CA PRO A 54 0.70 0.20 -25.52
C PRO A 54 -0.09 -0.98 -26.09
N ASN A 55 -0.06 -1.17 -27.42
CA ASN A 55 -0.82 -2.20 -28.14
C ASN A 55 -0.71 -3.60 -27.53
N ARG A 56 0.48 -3.99 -27.06
CA ARG A 56 0.73 -5.30 -26.43
C ARG A 56 -0.09 -5.56 -25.16
N TYR A 57 -0.64 -4.52 -24.56
CA TYR A 57 -1.44 -4.57 -23.32
C TYR A 57 -2.91 -4.24 -23.56
N VAL A 58 -3.29 -3.96 -24.82
CA VAL A 58 -4.68 -3.66 -25.17
C VAL A 58 -5.47 -4.97 -25.24
N PRO A 59 -6.53 -5.14 -24.43
CA PRO A 59 -7.38 -6.31 -24.54
C PRO A 59 -8.12 -6.37 -25.88
N ASP A 60 -8.40 -7.59 -26.34
CA ASP A 60 -9.20 -7.80 -27.53
C ASP A 60 -10.58 -7.14 -27.39
N GLY A 61 -11.02 -6.48 -28.45
CA GLY A 61 -12.32 -5.84 -28.50
C GLY A 61 -12.45 -4.52 -27.72
N ALA A 62 -11.36 -3.97 -27.15
CA ALA A 62 -11.39 -2.67 -26.49
C ALA A 62 -11.79 -1.54 -27.45
N LYS A 63 -12.77 -0.71 -27.06
CA LYS A 63 -13.36 0.37 -27.89
C LYS A 63 -13.24 1.72 -27.20
N VAL A 64 -13.03 2.78 -28.01
CA VAL A 64 -13.08 4.17 -27.53
C VAL A 64 -14.41 4.42 -26.80
N GLY A 65 -14.33 5.12 -25.68
CA GLY A 65 -15.47 5.41 -24.80
C GLY A 65 -15.69 4.40 -23.67
N GLN A 66 -15.12 3.19 -23.74
CA GLN A 66 -15.18 2.21 -22.65
C GLN A 66 -14.23 2.58 -21.51
N LYS A 67 -14.54 2.10 -20.31
CA LYS A 67 -13.63 2.13 -19.16
C LYS A 67 -12.86 0.82 -19.08
N ILE A 68 -11.59 0.92 -18.74
CA ILE A 68 -10.69 -0.22 -18.57
C ILE A 68 -9.91 -0.07 -17.27
N GLU A 69 -9.74 -1.16 -16.53
CA GLU A 69 -8.85 -1.21 -15.38
C GLU A 69 -7.42 -1.45 -15.85
N VAL A 70 -6.52 -0.59 -15.42
CA VAL A 70 -5.09 -0.62 -15.77
C VAL A 70 -4.24 -0.28 -14.56
N PHE A 71 -3.04 -0.84 -14.52
CA PHE A 71 -2.01 -0.44 -13.58
C PHE A 71 -1.20 0.71 -14.18
N ILE A 72 -0.95 1.77 -13.38
CA ILE A 72 -0.20 2.95 -13.84
C ILE A 72 1.19 2.95 -13.22
N TYR A 73 2.21 3.08 -14.06
CA TYR A 73 3.60 3.18 -13.64
C TYR A 73 4.39 4.13 -14.55
N LEU A 74 5.67 4.35 -14.24
CA LEU A 74 6.55 5.19 -15.06
C LEU A 74 7.39 4.31 -16.00
N ASP A 75 7.44 4.66 -17.28
CA ASP A 75 8.31 4.02 -18.26
C ASP A 75 9.80 4.40 -18.07
N GLN A 76 10.67 4.02 -19.00
CA GLN A 76 12.10 4.31 -18.92
C GLN A 76 12.41 5.82 -19.01
N ASP A 77 11.57 6.58 -19.71
CA ASP A 77 11.65 8.03 -19.86
C ASP A 77 10.92 8.78 -18.74
N GLU A 78 10.46 8.05 -17.71
CA GLU A 78 9.71 8.60 -16.56
C GLU A 78 8.35 9.19 -16.92
N LYS A 79 7.76 8.75 -18.03
CA LYS A 79 6.41 9.10 -18.43
C LYS A 79 5.39 8.11 -17.85
N LEU A 80 4.22 8.62 -17.51
CA LEU A 80 3.09 7.78 -17.08
C LEU A 80 2.69 6.86 -18.22
N VAL A 81 2.62 5.56 -17.93
CA VAL A 81 2.21 4.52 -18.87
C VAL A 81 1.27 3.54 -18.19
N ALA A 82 0.28 3.05 -18.92
CA ALA A 82 -0.68 2.08 -18.46
C ALA A 82 -0.32 0.66 -18.94
N THR A 83 -0.68 -0.33 -18.13
CA THR A 83 -0.59 -1.74 -18.51
C THR A 83 -1.78 -2.53 -17.94
N THR A 84 -2.17 -3.58 -18.63
CA THR A 84 -3.11 -4.59 -18.12
C THR A 84 -2.40 -5.76 -17.44
N LEU A 85 -1.07 -5.74 -17.37
CA LEU A 85 -0.31 -6.71 -16.58
C LEU A 85 -0.56 -6.47 -15.09
N HIS A 86 -0.48 -7.55 -14.33
CA HIS A 86 -0.59 -7.54 -12.88
C HIS A 86 0.82 -7.65 -12.27
N PRO A 87 1.36 -6.56 -11.69
CA PRO A 87 2.63 -6.65 -10.98
C PRO A 87 2.52 -7.55 -9.75
N LEU A 88 3.66 -8.08 -9.29
CA LEU A 88 3.73 -8.94 -8.11
C LEU A 88 3.44 -8.20 -6.80
N ALA A 89 3.49 -6.87 -6.82
CA ALA A 89 3.09 -5.99 -5.73
C ALA A 89 2.85 -4.58 -6.27
N LYS A 90 2.01 -3.82 -5.60
CA LYS A 90 1.75 -2.40 -5.83
C LYS A 90 2.35 -1.54 -4.72
N VAL A 91 2.30 -0.21 -4.88
CA VAL A 91 2.73 0.73 -3.82
C VAL A 91 1.97 0.43 -2.52
N GLY A 92 2.71 0.38 -1.42
CA GLY A 92 2.15 0.04 -0.12
C GLY A 92 2.18 -1.46 0.23
N GLU A 93 2.66 -2.32 -0.66
CA GLU A 93 2.67 -3.77 -0.46
C GLU A 93 4.08 -4.34 -0.30
N PHE A 94 4.13 -5.51 0.31
CA PHE A 94 5.35 -6.30 0.48
C PHE A 94 5.37 -7.47 -0.49
N ALA A 95 6.54 -7.76 -1.07
CA ALA A 95 6.72 -8.91 -1.94
C ALA A 95 8.13 -9.50 -1.84
N TRP A 96 8.24 -10.78 -2.22
CA TRP A 96 9.52 -11.43 -2.53
C TRP A 96 9.82 -11.26 -4.01
N LEU A 97 10.76 -10.36 -4.34
CA LEU A 97 11.13 -10.06 -5.72
C LEU A 97 12.54 -10.57 -6.02
N GLU A 98 12.74 -11.07 -7.23
CA GLU A 98 14.04 -11.51 -7.71
C GLU A 98 14.84 -10.32 -8.24
N CYS A 99 16.12 -10.25 -7.88
CA CYS A 99 17.06 -9.29 -8.45
C CYS A 99 17.43 -9.73 -9.87
N ALA A 100 16.92 -9.03 -10.88
CA ALA A 100 17.17 -9.31 -12.29
C ALA A 100 18.59 -8.91 -12.70
N TRP A 101 19.03 -7.75 -12.23
CA TRP A 101 20.40 -7.23 -12.50
C TRP A 101 20.76 -6.12 -11.50
N THR A 102 22.04 -5.71 -11.52
CA THR A 102 22.58 -4.65 -10.66
C THR A 102 23.47 -3.71 -11.45
N ASN A 103 23.61 -2.47 -10.97
CA ASN A 103 24.56 -1.49 -11.49
C ASN A 103 25.25 -0.74 -10.33
N GLU A 104 25.97 0.33 -10.64
CA GLU A 104 26.66 1.18 -9.66
C GLU A 104 25.76 1.98 -8.71
N TYR A 105 24.44 2.02 -8.95
CA TYR A 105 23.46 2.75 -8.13
C TYR A 105 22.59 1.84 -7.26
N GLY A 106 22.40 0.58 -7.67
CA GLY A 106 21.54 -0.34 -6.93
C GLY A 106 21.21 -1.62 -7.67
N ALA A 107 20.11 -2.23 -7.24
CA ALA A 107 19.54 -3.44 -7.81
C ALA A 107 18.23 -3.14 -8.52
N PHE A 108 17.92 -3.93 -9.53
CA PHE A 108 16.69 -3.88 -10.30
C PHE A 108 15.95 -5.20 -10.10
N LEU A 109 14.74 -5.12 -9.59
CA LEU A 109 13.96 -6.25 -9.15
C LEU A 109 12.82 -6.53 -10.14
N ASN A 110 12.72 -7.77 -10.56
CA ASN A 110 11.61 -8.20 -11.41
C ASN A 110 10.31 -8.22 -10.57
N TRP A 111 9.39 -7.36 -10.90
CA TRP A 111 8.08 -7.27 -10.27
C TRP A 111 6.91 -7.55 -11.21
N GLY A 112 7.22 -8.13 -12.39
CA GLY A 112 6.22 -8.55 -13.38
C GLY A 112 5.89 -7.51 -14.44
N LEU A 113 6.54 -6.35 -14.46
CA LEU A 113 6.39 -5.33 -15.49
C LEU A 113 7.65 -5.20 -16.35
N MET A 114 7.54 -4.50 -17.49
CA MET A 114 8.66 -4.31 -18.43
C MET A 114 9.84 -3.53 -17.81
N LYS A 115 9.55 -2.55 -16.97
CA LYS A 115 10.57 -1.82 -16.23
C LYS A 115 10.71 -2.46 -14.87
N ASP A 116 11.90 -2.98 -14.58
CA ASP A 116 12.23 -3.52 -13.27
C ASP A 116 12.14 -2.45 -12.18
N LEU A 117 11.76 -2.85 -10.99
CA LEU A 117 11.62 -1.98 -9.83
C LEU A 117 12.99 -1.70 -9.23
N PHE A 118 13.38 -0.44 -9.14
CA PHE A 118 14.69 -0.04 -8.63
C PHE A 118 14.76 -0.11 -7.11
N CYS A 119 15.86 -0.68 -6.58
CA CYS A 119 16.20 -0.69 -5.16
C CYS A 119 17.60 -0.09 -4.98
N PRO A 120 17.73 1.21 -4.66
CA PRO A 120 19.02 1.87 -4.50
C PRO A 120 19.80 1.30 -3.32
N PHE A 121 21.12 1.40 -3.34
CA PHE A 121 21.96 0.87 -2.27
C PHE A 121 21.59 1.37 -0.88
N ARG A 122 21.16 2.64 -0.77
CA ARG A 122 20.68 3.22 0.50
C ARG A 122 19.46 2.53 1.09
N GLU A 123 18.67 1.83 0.25
CA GLU A 123 17.48 1.09 0.64
C GLU A 123 17.69 -0.42 0.77
N GLN A 124 18.89 -0.90 0.52
CA GLN A 124 19.27 -2.30 0.74
C GLN A 124 19.80 -2.51 2.17
N LYS A 125 19.52 -3.67 2.78
CA LYS A 125 20.15 -4.10 4.04
C LYS A 125 21.53 -4.71 3.80
N GLN A 126 21.66 -5.42 2.69
CA GLN A 126 22.89 -6.02 2.18
C GLN A 126 22.91 -5.87 0.67
N ARG A 127 24.08 -5.90 0.06
CA ARG A 127 24.21 -5.82 -1.40
C ARG A 127 23.41 -6.95 -2.06
N MET A 128 22.46 -6.59 -2.89
CA MET A 128 21.65 -7.53 -3.64
C MET A 128 22.46 -8.13 -4.79
N GLN A 129 22.22 -9.41 -5.06
CA GLN A 129 22.89 -10.18 -6.10
C GLN A 129 21.88 -10.70 -7.11
N LYS A 130 22.24 -10.68 -8.39
CA LYS A 130 21.42 -11.20 -9.49
C LYS A 130 20.97 -12.64 -9.21
N GLY A 131 19.71 -12.94 -9.50
CA GLY A 131 19.09 -14.25 -9.33
C GLY A 131 18.65 -14.56 -7.90
N GLN A 132 19.00 -13.73 -6.91
CA GLN A 132 18.56 -13.89 -5.53
C GLN A 132 17.24 -13.17 -5.29
N ARG A 133 16.39 -13.70 -4.39
CA ARG A 133 15.09 -13.09 -4.02
C ARG A 133 15.21 -12.34 -2.70
N TYR A 134 14.58 -11.17 -2.65
CA TYR A 134 14.61 -10.29 -1.49
C TYR A 134 13.20 -9.88 -1.10
N TYR A 135 12.93 -9.88 0.21
CA TYR A 135 11.69 -9.36 0.75
C TYR A 135 11.76 -7.84 0.80
N VAL A 136 10.91 -7.19 0.07
CA VAL A 136 10.91 -5.73 -0.11
C VAL A 136 9.52 -5.15 0.07
N TYR A 137 9.48 -3.84 0.32
CA TYR A 137 8.29 -3.01 0.31
C TYR A 137 8.34 -2.10 -0.92
N VAL A 138 7.24 -2.00 -1.64
CA VAL A 138 7.11 -1.13 -2.82
C VAL A 138 6.65 0.25 -2.36
N MET A 139 7.39 1.28 -2.74
CA MET A 139 7.14 2.65 -2.32
C MET A 139 7.40 3.64 -3.44
N GLU A 140 6.94 4.86 -3.25
CA GLU A 140 7.35 6.03 -4.01
C GLU A 140 8.48 6.76 -3.28
N ASP A 141 9.47 7.26 -4.01
CA ASP A 141 10.48 8.17 -3.46
C ASP A 141 9.87 9.57 -3.31
N GLU A 142 9.79 10.08 -2.08
CA GLU A 142 9.17 11.39 -1.75
C GLU A 142 9.77 12.58 -2.51
N LYS A 143 11.02 12.45 -3.01
CA LYS A 143 11.73 13.55 -3.68
C LYS A 143 11.61 13.51 -5.20
N THR A 144 11.62 12.30 -5.76
CA THR A 144 11.69 12.10 -7.20
C THR A 144 10.37 11.60 -7.79
N HIS A 145 9.40 11.24 -6.93
CA HIS A 145 8.12 10.63 -7.31
C HIS A 145 8.25 9.34 -8.13
N ARG A 146 9.41 8.66 -8.02
CA ARG A 146 9.67 7.39 -8.72
C ARG A 146 9.24 6.21 -7.86
N LEU A 147 8.72 5.20 -8.51
CA LEU A 147 8.46 3.92 -7.86
C LEU A 147 9.78 3.20 -7.56
N MET A 148 9.92 2.70 -6.34
CA MET A 148 11.13 2.03 -5.89
C MET A 148 10.81 0.96 -4.84
N ALA A 149 11.79 0.09 -4.59
CA ALA A 149 11.74 -0.89 -3.52
C ALA A 149 12.68 -0.53 -2.37
N THR A 150 12.31 -0.94 -1.17
CA THR A 150 13.20 -0.94 0.00
C THR A 150 13.23 -2.31 0.67
N ALA A 151 14.42 -2.80 1.00
CA ALA A 151 14.60 -3.98 1.85
C ALA A 151 14.56 -3.64 3.36
N LYS A 152 14.52 -2.35 3.71
CA LYS A 152 14.40 -1.86 5.10
C LYS A 152 12.95 -1.87 5.56
N VAL A 153 12.30 -3.02 5.39
CA VAL A 153 10.86 -3.25 5.57
C VAL A 153 10.34 -2.94 6.98
N GLU A 154 11.22 -2.95 7.98
CA GLU A 154 10.82 -2.71 9.38
C GLU A 154 10.19 -1.33 9.59
N ARG A 155 10.54 -0.36 8.76
CA ARG A 155 9.98 0.99 8.80
C ARG A 155 8.49 0.97 8.47
N TYR A 156 8.07 0.07 7.59
CA TYR A 156 6.72 -0.04 7.05
C TYR A 156 5.90 -1.12 7.76
N GLN A 157 6.52 -2.20 8.23
CA GLN A 157 5.85 -3.23 9.03
C GLN A 157 5.23 -2.68 10.32
N LYS A 158 5.85 -1.65 10.93
CA LYS A 158 5.29 -0.98 12.10
C LYS A 158 4.05 -0.15 11.74
N HIS A 159 4.03 0.48 10.57
CA HIS A 159 2.88 1.24 10.07
C HIS A 159 1.74 0.34 9.64
N SER A 160 2.01 -0.72 8.89
CA SER A 160 0.97 -1.68 8.48
C SER A 160 0.28 -2.32 9.70
N GLY A 161 1.02 -2.59 10.78
CA GLY A 161 0.44 -3.09 12.03
C GLY A 161 -0.36 -2.03 12.80
N TYR A 162 -0.11 -0.73 12.61
CA TYR A 162 -0.88 0.35 13.20
C TYR A 162 -2.11 0.68 12.37
N GLU A 163 -1.99 0.76 11.05
CA GLU A 163 -3.10 0.96 10.12
C GLU A 163 -4.10 -0.20 10.18
N ARG A 164 -3.62 -1.46 10.15
CA ARG A 164 -4.49 -2.61 10.39
C ARG A 164 -5.22 -2.55 11.74
N ALA A 165 -4.60 -1.96 12.76
CA ALA A 165 -5.26 -1.78 14.04
C ALA A 165 -6.30 -0.65 14.00
N LEU A 166 -6.08 0.42 13.22
CA LEU A 166 -7.05 1.49 13.01
C LEU A 166 -8.23 1.01 12.17
N ASP A 167 -7.96 0.35 11.04
CA ASP A 167 -9.01 -0.26 10.20
C ASP A 167 -9.83 -1.26 11.02
N PHE A 168 -9.16 -2.09 11.81
CA PHE A 168 -9.82 -3.04 12.68
C PHE A 168 -10.54 -2.36 13.86
N SER A 169 -10.13 -1.17 14.32
CA SER A 169 -10.87 -0.40 15.32
C SER A 169 -12.26 -0.03 14.83
N GLU A 170 -12.38 0.44 13.59
CA GLU A 170 -13.66 0.79 12.98
C GLU A 170 -14.52 -0.46 12.71
N GLU A 171 -13.90 -1.57 12.28
CA GLU A 171 -14.58 -2.86 12.12
C GLU A 171 -15.11 -3.39 13.47
N LEU A 172 -14.30 -3.33 14.52
CA LEU A 172 -14.67 -3.75 15.87
C LEU A 172 -15.79 -2.88 16.44
N LEU A 173 -15.74 -1.56 16.19
CA LEU A 173 -16.80 -0.64 16.61
C LEU A 173 -18.14 -0.99 15.94
N ARG A 174 -18.12 -1.26 14.65
CA ARG A 174 -19.30 -1.71 13.89
C ARG A 174 -19.81 -3.04 14.42
N TYR A 175 -18.93 -4.00 14.66
CA TYR A 175 -19.28 -5.29 15.26
C TYR A 175 -20.01 -5.10 16.59
N LEU A 176 -19.51 -4.23 17.48
CA LEU A 176 -20.18 -3.94 18.75
C LEU A 176 -21.58 -3.33 18.56
N GLN A 177 -21.72 -2.38 17.62
CA GLN A 177 -23.02 -1.75 17.31
C GLN A 177 -24.05 -2.77 16.80
N GLU A 178 -23.63 -3.74 15.99
CA GLU A 178 -24.47 -4.78 15.41
C GLU A 178 -24.78 -5.92 16.39
N ASN A 179 -23.94 -6.13 17.44
CA ASN A 179 -24.04 -7.24 18.38
C ASN A 179 -24.41 -6.80 19.82
N GLY A 180 -25.28 -5.81 19.95
CA GLY A 180 -25.83 -5.39 21.24
C GLY A 180 -24.84 -4.63 22.16
N GLY A 181 -23.77 -4.08 21.59
CA GLY A 181 -22.82 -3.21 22.29
C GLY A 181 -21.81 -3.94 23.16
N HIS A 182 -21.78 -5.27 23.14
CA HIS A 182 -20.88 -6.09 23.98
C HIS A 182 -20.06 -7.08 23.17
N CYS A 183 -18.82 -7.31 23.59
CA CYS A 183 -17.98 -8.42 23.16
C CYS A 183 -17.24 -9.02 24.36
N ASP A 184 -17.37 -10.33 24.54
CA ASP A 184 -16.76 -11.10 25.63
C ASP A 184 -15.22 -11.23 25.53
N LEU A 185 -14.64 -10.78 24.43
CA LEU A 185 -13.19 -10.74 24.25
C LEU A 185 -12.64 -9.37 24.71
N GLY A 186 -11.70 -9.40 25.64
CA GLY A 186 -11.02 -8.22 26.20
C GLY A 186 -9.52 -8.26 26.03
N ASP A 187 -8.84 -7.43 26.79
CA ASP A 187 -7.36 -7.31 26.78
C ASP A 187 -6.65 -8.61 27.20
N LYS A 188 -7.25 -9.35 28.14
CA LYS A 188 -6.69 -10.61 28.68
C LYS A 188 -7.09 -11.86 27.91
N SER A 189 -8.01 -11.75 26.95
CA SER A 189 -8.53 -12.89 26.17
C SER A 189 -7.45 -13.65 25.41
N ASP A 190 -7.68 -14.94 25.18
CA ASP A 190 -6.74 -15.81 24.50
C ASP A 190 -6.52 -15.41 23.03
N ALA A 191 -5.31 -15.64 22.55
CA ALA A 191 -4.92 -15.27 21.17
C ALA A 191 -5.67 -16.10 20.12
N GLU A 192 -5.97 -17.35 20.42
CA GLU A 192 -6.70 -18.26 19.52
C GLU A 192 -8.15 -17.83 19.38
N ALA A 193 -8.83 -17.52 20.48
CA ALA A 193 -10.21 -17.03 20.48
C ALA A 193 -10.37 -15.72 19.68
N ILE A 194 -9.40 -14.80 19.81
CA ILE A 194 -9.37 -13.55 19.05
C ILE A 194 -9.16 -13.83 17.55
N ALA A 195 -8.19 -14.69 17.22
CA ALA A 195 -7.88 -15.05 15.84
C ALA A 195 -9.02 -15.81 15.16
N GLU A 196 -9.72 -16.66 15.90
CA GLU A 196 -10.86 -17.42 15.39
C GLU A 196 -12.03 -16.49 15.03
N ARG A 197 -12.38 -15.54 15.93
CA ARG A 197 -13.52 -14.64 15.75
C ARG A 197 -13.26 -13.51 14.78
N PHE A 198 -12.08 -12.85 14.87
CA PHE A 198 -11.80 -11.62 14.14
C PHE A 198 -10.73 -11.75 13.06
N LYS A 199 -10.09 -12.92 12.91
CA LYS A 199 -9.00 -13.16 11.94
C LYS A 199 -7.81 -12.19 12.07
N VAL A 200 -7.62 -11.61 13.26
CA VAL A 200 -6.50 -10.72 13.59
C VAL A 200 -5.63 -11.29 14.72
N SER A 201 -4.39 -10.85 14.81
CA SER A 201 -3.53 -11.21 15.93
C SER A 201 -3.94 -10.49 17.22
N LYS A 202 -3.68 -11.10 18.39
CA LYS A 202 -3.90 -10.47 19.69
C LYS A 202 -3.23 -9.09 19.79
N LYS A 203 -2.09 -8.88 19.15
CA LYS A 203 -1.39 -7.57 19.11
C LYS A 203 -2.19 -6.50 18.37
N VAL A 204 -2.82 -6.86 17.25
CA VAL A 204 -3.70 -5.95 16.48
C VAL A 204 -4.95 -5.66 17.29
N TYR A 205 -5.58 -6.69 17.85
CA TYR A 205 -6.75 -6.56 18.72
C TYR A 205 -6.51 -5.61 19.90
N LYS A 206 -5.43 -5.81 20.67
CA LYS A 206 -5.06 -4.95 21.81
C LYS A 206 -4.82 -3.49 21.40
N LYS A 207 -4.24 -3.24 20.23
CA LYS A 207 -4.08 -1.87 19.74
C LYS A 207 -5.43 -1.23 19.38
N ALA A 208 -6.33 -1.99 18.76
CA ALA A 208 -7.65 -1.51 18.38
C ALA A 208 -8.52 -1.16 19.60
N ILE A 209 -8.62 -2.06 20.59
CA ILE A 209 -9.37 -1.74 21.84
C ILE A 209 -8.73 -0.59 22.60
N GLY A 210 -7.40 -0.46 22.59
CA GLY A 210 -6.70 0.68 23.20
C GLY A 210 -6.99 2.01 22.47
N ASP A 211 -7.18 1.99 21.16
CA ASP A 211 -7.59 3.15 20.37
C ASP A 211 -9.03 3.55 20.68
N LEU A 212 -9.98 2.61 20.60
CA LEU A 212 -11.38 2.85 20.91
C LEU A 212 -11.59 3.35 22.37
N TYR A 213 -10.83 2.79 23.32
CA TYR A 213 -10.88 3.22 24.71
C TYR A 213 -10.39 4.67 24.88
N ARG A 214 -9.27 5.07 24.24
CA ARG A 214 -8.78 6.46 24.25
C ARG A 214 -9.76 7.43 23.63
N ARG A 215 -10.49 6.99 22.59
CA ARG A 215 -11.56 7.76 21.94
C ARG A 215 -12.86 7.79 22.77
N ARG A 216 -12.89 7.12 23.93
CA ARG A 216 -14.05 7.00 24.82
C ARG A 216 -15.28 6.36 24.15
N LEU A 217 -15.06 5.47 23.20
CA LEU A 217 -16.13 4.77 22.50
C LEU A 217 -16.47 3.43 23.14
N ILE A 218 -15.54 2.88 23.93
CA ILE A 218 -15.74 1.62 24.67
C ILE A 218 -15.23 1.72 26.11
N THR A 219 -15.74 0.83 26.96
CA THR A 219 -15.17 0.47 28.26
C THR A 219 -14.54 -0.92 28.18
N ILE A 220 -13.50 -1.16 28.98
CA ILE A 220 -12.81 -2.46 29.08
C ILE A 220 -13.02 -3.00 30.49
N SER A 221 -13.47 -4.25 30.60
CA SER A 221 -13.65 -4.96 31.86
C SER A 221 -12.99 -6.33 31.81
N ASP A 222 -12.99 -7.06 32.94
CA ASP A 222 -12.51 -8.45 32.96
C ASP A 222 -13.40 -9.42 32.16
N GLN A 223 -14.63 -9.00 31.83
CA GLN A 223 -15.59 -9.79 31.04
C GLN A 223 -15.66 -9.39 29.55
N GLY A 224 -14.76 -8.53 29.10
CA GLY A 224 -14.73 -8.09 27.72
C GLY A 224 -14.77 -6.57 27.52
N ILE A 225 -15.33 -6.14 26.41
CA ILE A 225 -15.46 -4.72 26.04
C ILE A 225 -16.94 -4.37 25.79
N ASN A 226 -17.31 -3.14 26.13
CA ASN A 226 -18.67 -2.63 25.94
C ASN A 226 -18.63 -1.25 25.28
N LEU A 227 -19.63 -0.94 24.43
CA LEU A 227 -19.89 0.41 23.96
C LEU A 227 -20.25 1.33 25.14
N VAL A 228 -19.86 2.60 25.03
CA VAL A 228 -20.23 3.66 25.99
C VAL A 228 -21.57 4.26 25.60
#